data_454fc3f90cbac98c65376666f2e24799
#
_entry.id   454fc3f90cbac98c65376666f2e24799
#
_cell.length_a   1.000
_cell.length_b   1.000
_cell.length_c   1.000
_cell.angle_alpha   90.00
_cell.angle_beta   90.00
_cell.angle_gamma   90.00
#
_symmetry.space_group_name_H-M   'P 1'
#
loop_
_entity.id
_entity.type
_entity.pdbx_description
1 polymer ?
#
loop_
_entity_poly.entity_id
_entity_poly.type
_entity_poly.pdbx_seq_one_letter_code
_entity_poly.pdbx_strand_id
1 'polypeptide(L)'
;MVAIMLHYALFNPDFNIAVLANKAATAREILGRLQLAYENLPWFLQQGIVEWNKGNIVLENGSKIFASSTSASAIRGMSINLVYLDEFAFVPSTVQEEFFNSVYPTISSGRSSRVLITSTPNGMNMFYKLWHDAEKGYNDYATVSVNWWDVPGRDEEWKEQTIRNTSEKQFAVEFECEFLGSSSTLIDPHKLRHLVFENPQQENESLKIFEEPKPDHIYTLCADTSRGVGNDYSAFIVIDVTELPYKVVATYRNNTIAPVLYPKAVSYTHLRAHETPEQLV
;
A
#
# COMPACT_ATOMS: atom_id res chain seq x y z
N MET A 1 18.62 -8.48 -6.11
CA MET A 1 18.21 -7.55 -7.19
C MET A 1 19.37 -7.14 -8.08
N VAL A 2 20.51 -6.65 -7.54
CA VAL A 2 21.69 -6.23 -8.33
C VAL A 2 22.14 -7.28 -9.36
N ALA A 3 22.31 -8.54 -8.94
CA ALA A 3 22.73 -9.61 -9.84
C ALA A 3 21.73 -9.88 -10.99
N ILE A 4 20.42 -9.78 -10.72
CA ILE A 4 19.38 -9.94 -11.73
C ILE A 4 19.45 -8.81 -12.77
N MET A 5 19.54 -7.56 -12.32
CA MET A 5 19.65 -6.41 -13.21
C MET A 5 20.91 -6.46 -14.06
N LEU A 6 22.02 -6.79 -13.43
CA LEU A 6 23.31 -6.92 -14.12
C LEU A 6 23.27 -8.04 -15.17
N HIS A 7 22.68 -9.20 -14.82
CA HIS A 7 22.50 -10.30 -15.77
C HIS A 7 21.69 -9.85 -17.00
N TYR A 8 20.56 -9.17 -16.79
CA TYR A 8 19.76 -8.69 -17.93
C TYR A 8 20.51 -7.69 -18.79
N ALA A 9 21.22 -6.73 -18.19
CA ALA A 9 21.95 -5.71 -18.92
C ALA A 9 23.13 -6.27 -19.73
N LEU A 10 23.81 -7.30 -19.21
CA LEU A 10 24.99 -7.89 -19.88
C LEU A 10 24.61 -8.84 -21.03
N PHE A 11 23.54 -9.63 -20.86
CA PHE A 11 23.21 -10.71 -21.77
C PHE A 11 22.06 -10.41 -22.73
N ASN A 12 21.44 -9.23 -22.64
CA ASN A 12 20.43 -8.80 -23.59
C ASN A 12 20.82 -7.43 -24.17
N PRO A 13 20.93 -7.27 -25.49
CA PRO A 13 21.21 -5.99 -26.10
C PRO A 13 20.03 -5.04 -25.95
N ASP A 14 20.30 -3.74 -25.93
CA ASP A 14 19.30 -2.66 -25.86
C ASP A 14 18.33 -2.79 -24.67
N PHE A 15 18.80 -3.37 -23.57
CA PHE A 15 17.97 -3.63 -22.40
C PHE A 15 17.99 -2.46 -21.41
N ASN A 16 16.89 -1.72 -21.32
CA ASN A 16 16.77 -0.53 -20.49
C ASN A 16 16.19 -0.87 -19.12
N ILE A 17 16.90 -0.47 -18.07
CA ILE A 17 16.55 -0.71 -16.67
C ILE A 17 16.37 0.63 -15.94
N ALA A 18 15.24 0.81 -15.29
CA ALA A 18 14.99 1.91 -14.36
C ALA A 18 15.11 1.44 -12.92
N VAL A 19 16.01 2.01 -12.16
CA VAL A 19 16.15 1.80 -10.71
C VAL A 19 15.50 2.99 -10.01
N LEU A 20 14.39 2.75 -9.35
CA LEU A 20 13.60 3.78 -8.69
C LEU A 20 13.49 3.49 -7.20
N ALA A 21 13.67 4.51 -6.37
CA ALA A 21 13.51 4.40 -4.92
C ALA A 21 12.75 5.62 -4.38
N ASN A 22 12.32 5.56 -3.13
CA ASN A 22 11.67 6.70 -2.47
C ASN A 22 12.52 8.00 -2.56
N LYS A 23 13.85 7.86 -2.46
CA LYS A 23 14.80 8.99 -2.61
C LYS A 23 15.80 8.70 -3.72
N ALA A 24 16.12 9.72 -4.50
CA ALA A 24 17.14 9.60 -5.56
C ALA A 24 18.52 9.18 -5.03
N ALA A 25 18.87 9.54 -3.79
CA ALA A 25 20.12 9.10 -3.15
C ALA A 25 20.16 7.58 -2.98
N THR A 26 19.06 6.96 -2.52
CA THR A 26 18.94 5.51 -2.36
C THR A 26 19.03 4.79 -3.72
N ALA A 27 18.35 5.31 -4.75
CA ALA A 27 18.47 4.75 -6.10
C ALA A 27 19.90 4.78 -6.64
N ARG A 28 20.64 5.87 -6.40
CA ARG A 28 22.07 5.99 -6.77
C ARG A 28 22.96 5.03 -5.98
N GLU A 29 22.66 4.77 -4.72
CA GLU A 29 23.39 3.77 -3.93
C GLU A 29 23.24 2.37 -4.52
N ILE A 30 22.02 2.00 -4.94
CA ILE A 30 21.76 0.73 -5.62
C ILE A 30 22.55 0.66 -6.93
N LEU A 31 22.58 1.76 -7.71
CA LEU A 31 23.37 1.84 -8.92
C LEU A 31 24.87 1.68 -8.62
N GLY A 32 25.37 2.28 -7.53
CA GLY A 32 26.75 2.10 -7.06
C GLY A 32 27.09 0.67 -6.70
N ARG A 33 26.15 -0.06 -6.06
CA ARG A 33 26.31 -1.51 -5.80
C ARG A 33 26.36 -2.31 -7.10
N LEU A 34 25.59 -1.91 -8.11
CA LEU A 34 25.60 -2.52 -9.42
C LEU A 34 26.93 -2.26 -10.14
N GLN A 35 27.47 -1.04 -10.02
CA GLN A 35 28.79 -0.68 -10.52
C GLN A 35 29.89 -1.53 -9.87
N LEU A 36 29.85 -1.66 -8.54
CA LEU A 36 30.79 -2.51 -7.81
C LEU A 36 30.69 -3.98 -8.24
N ALA A 37 29.47 -4.50 -8.42
CA ALA A 37 29.27 -5.88 -8.88
C ALA A 37 29.84 -6.08 -10.30
N TYR A 38 29.62 -5.10 -11.21
CA TYR A 38 30.18 -5.14 -12.56
C TYR A 38 31.72 -5.12 -12.55
N GLU A 39 32.36 -4.26 -11.75
CA GLU A 39 33.80 -4.15 -11.63
C GLU A 39 34.46 -5.43 -11.10
N ASN A 40 33.73 -6.23 -10.30
CA ASN A 40 34.19 -7.53 -9.77
C ASN A 40 33.88 -8.71 -10.70
N LEU A 41 33.25 -8.51 -11.86
CA LEU A 41 33.06 -9.58 -12.82
C LEU A 41 34.40 -9.99 -13.46
N PRO A 42 34.54 -11.26 -13.85
CA PRO A 42 35.62 -11.68 -14.72
C PRO A 42 35.63 -10.81 -16.01
N TRP A 43 36.84 -10.42 -16.47
CA TRP A 43 37.00 -9.51 -17.61
C TRP A 43 36.25 -9.93 -18.88
N PHE A 44 36.10 -11.24 -19.12
CA PHE A 44 35.40 -11.77 -20.28
C PHE A 44 33.84 -11.67 -20.19
N LEU A 45 33.31 -11.30 -19.04
CA LEU A 45 31.88 -11.00 -18.85
C LEU A 45 31.60 -9.48 -18.86
N GLN A 46 32.63 -8.64 -18.76
CA GLN A 46 32.44 -7.22 -18.77
C GLN A 46 32.21 -6.74 -20.21
N GLN A 47 31.08 -6.06 -20.43
CA GLN A 47 30.78 -5.35 -21.67
C GLN A 47 31.58 -4.03 -21.72
N GLY A 48 31.86 -3.48 -22.90
CA GLY A 48 32.38 -2.15 -23.01
C GLY A 48 31.44 -1.09 -22.40
N ILE A 49 32.02 0.00 -21.91
CA ILE A 49 31.29 1.07 -21.21
C ILE A 49 31.27 2.31 -22.09
N VAL A 50 30.08 2.84 -22.36
CA VAL A 50 29.87 4.11 -23.09
C VAL A 50 29.67 5.25 -22.10
N GLU A 51 28.89 5.05 -21.04
CA GLU A 51 28.63 6.04 -19.97
C GLU A 51 28.71 5.38 -18.61
N TRP A 52 29.42 6.03 -17.67
CA TRP A 52 29.58 5.53 -16.31
C TRP A 52 29.58 6.68 -15.32
N ASN A 53 28.45 6.91 -14.69
CA ASN A 53 28.34 7.98 -13.70
C ASN A 53 27.40 7.59 -12.56
N LYS A 54 27.20 8.48 -11.59
CA LYS A 54 26.37 8.23 -10.41
C LYS A 54 24.86 8.08 -10.70
N GLY A 55 24.39 8.41 -11.87
CA GLY A 55 22.99 8.38 -12.27
C GLY A 55 22.69 7.41 -13.40
N ASN A 56 23.69 7.14 -14.26
CA ASN A 56 23.50 6.34 -15.46
C ASN A 56 24.69 5.41 -15.73
N ILE A 57 24.39 4.26 -16.28
CA ILE A 57 25.32 3.30 -16.88
C ILE A 57 24.80 3.03 -18.30
N VAL A 58 25.69 3.17 -19.31
CA VAL A 58 25.39 2.77 -20.68
C VAL A 58 26.51 1.84 -21.14
N LEU A 59 26.13 0.65 -21.59
CA LEU A 59 27.02 -0.39 -22.08
C LEU A 59 27.08 -0.37 -23.60
N GLU A 60 28.18 -0.88 -24.18
CA GLU A 60 28.38 -0.93 -25.64
C GLU A 60 27.33 -1.82 -26.35
N ASN A 61 26.71 -2.76 -25.67
CA ASN A 61 25.60 -3.55 -26.20
C ASN A 61 24.27 -2.78 -26.29
N GLY A 62 24.27 -1.45 -26.03
CA GLY A 62 23.07 -0.59 -26.06
C GLY A 62 22.28 -0.55 -24.78
N SER A 63 22.55 -1.43 -23.81
CA SER A 63 21.79 -1.50 -22.55
C SER A 63 22.07 -0.29 -21.67
N LYS A 64 21.00 0.22 -21.03
CA LYS A 64 21.06 1.42 -20.19
C LYS A 64 20.45 1.13 -18.81
N ILE A 65 21.12 1.59 -17.77
CA ILE A 65 20.60 1.52 -16.40
C ILE A 65 20.66 2.94 -15.83
N PHE A 66 19.55 3.44 -15.33
CA PHE A 66 19.51 4.75 -14.70
C PHE A 66 18.81 4.70 -13.34
N ALA A 67 19.21 5.62 -12.46
CA ALA A 67 18.70 5.75 -11.11
C ALA A 67 17.96 7.07 -10.90
N SER A 68 16.73 7.02 -10.38
CA SER A 68 15.92 8.19 -10.09
C SER A 68 15.06 7.99 -8.85
N SER A 69 14.42 9.07 -8.35
CA SER A 69 13.34 8.94 -7.38
C SER A 69 12.07 8.46 -8.05
N THR A 70 11.25 7.70 -7.31
CA THR A 70 9.93 7.30 -7.77
C THR A 70 9.03 8.53 -7.89
N SER A 71 8.53 8.80 -9.10
CA SER A 71 7.58 9.87 -9.39
C SER A 71 6.73 9.49 -10.60
N ALA A 72 5.58 10.12 -10.76
CA ALA A 72 4.66 9.86 -11.87
C ALA A 72 5.28 10.07 -13.27
N SER A 73 6.35 10.85 -13.38
CA SER A 73 7.04 11.15 -14.63
C SER A 73 8.40 10.48 -14.77
N ALA A 74 8.85 9.69 -13.79
CA ALA A 74 10.23 9.18 -13.73
C ALA A 74 10.68 8.42 -14.99
N ILE A 75 9.76 7.66 -15.60
CA ILE A 75 10.06 6.86 -16.80
C ILE A 75 9.06 7.11 -17.94
N ARG A 76 8.28 8.17 -17.83
CA ARG A 76 7.27 8.51 -18.86
C ARG A 76 7.95 8.84 -20.19
N GLY A 77 7.49 8.19 -21.26
CA GLY A 77 8.07 8.39 -22.60
C GLY A 77 9.37 7.64 -22.86
N MET A 78 9.85 6.83 -21.91
CA MET A 78 11.02 5.97 -22.08
C MET A 78 10.60 4.55 -22.46
N SER A 79 11.40 3.88 -23.30
CA SER A 79 11.27 2.45 -23.54
C SER A 79 12.01 1.70 -22.45
N ILE A 80 11.29 1.07 -21.52
CA ILE A 80 11.88 0.38 -20.36
C ILE A 80 11.52 -1.10 -20.41
N ASN A 81 12.52 -1.96 -20.26
CA ASN A 81 12.37 -3.41 -20.23
C ASN A 81 12.23 -3.93 -18.80
N LEU A 82 12.85 -3.27 -17.82
CA LEU A 82 12.76 -3.64 -16.41
C LEU A 82 12.69 -2.37 -15.54
N VAL A 83 11.67 -2.34 -14.68
CA VAL A 83 11.56 -1.35 -13.62
C VAL A 83 11.82 -2.04 -12.29
N TYR A 84 12.76 -1.54 -11.53
CA TYR A 84 13.01 -1.93 -10.16
C TYR A 84 12.56 -0.82 -9.21
N LEU A 85 11.60 -1.11 -8.34
CA LEU A 85 11.09 -0.23 -7.31
C LEU A 85 11.62 -0.70 -5.95
N ASP A 86 12.49 0.10 -5.35
CA ASP A 86 13.03 -0.18 -4.03
C ASP A 86 12.31 0.62 -2.95
N GLU A 87 12.07 -0.01 -1.80
CA GLU A 87 11.37 0.58 -0.66
C GLU A 87 10.00 1.19 -1.07
N PHE A 88 9.27 0.48 -1.93
CA PHE A 88 8.06 1.03 -2.55
C PHE A 88 6.97 1.36 -1.54
N ALA A 89 6.83 0.61 -0.44
CA ALA A 89 5.86 0.89 0.61
C ALA A 89 6.09 2.24 1.31
N PHE A 90 7.31 2.81 1.22
CA PHE A 90 7.65 4.10 1.83
C PHE A 90 7.48 5.30 0.88
N VAL A 91 7.13 5.06 -0.37
CA VAL A 91 6.73 6.11 -1.31
C VAL A 91 5.35 6.66 -0.86
N PRO A 92 5.10 7.98 -0.86
CA PRO A 92 3.79 8.53 -0.53
C PRO A 92 2.66 7.90 -1.36
N SER A 93 1.53 7.56 -0.74
CA SER A 93 0.43 6.82 -1.38
C SER A 93 -0.09 7.50 -2.66
N THR A 94 -0.18 8.82 -2.66
CA THR A 94 -0.57 9.60 -3.85
C THR A 94 0.40 9.41 -5.02
N VAL A 95 1.71 9.36 -4.73
CA VAL A 95 2.75 9.13 -5.74
C VAL A 95 2.72 7.69 -6.23
N GLN A 96 2.44 6.71 -5.34
CA GLN A 96 2.29 5.31 -5.72
C GLN A 96 1.18 5.14 -6.76
N GLU A 97 0.00 5.71 -6.51
CA GLU A 97 -1.15 5.63 -7.41
C GLU A 97 -0.89 6.34 -8.74
N GLU A 98 -0.38 7.56 -8.69
CA GLU A 98 -0.03 8.32 -9.90
C GLU A 98 1.05 7.62 -10.73
N PHE A 99 2.04 7.01 -10.08
CA PHE A 99 3.09 6.24 -10.74
C PHE A 99 2.50 5.05 -11.51
N PHE A 100 1.68 4.22 -10.84
CA PHE A 100 1.07 3.07 -11.51
C PHE A 100 0.16 3.50 -12.65
N ASN A 101 -0.66 4.52 -12.48
CA ASN A 101 -1.56 5.02 -13.52
C ASN A 101 -0.81 5.55 -14.76
N SER A 102 0.36 6.18 -14.56
CA SER A 102 1.14 6.77 -15.66
C SER A 102 2.16 5.82 -16.27
N VAL A 103 2.71 4.90 -15.48
CA VAL A 103 3.84 4.07 -15.86
C VAL A 103 3.41 2.69 -16.31
N TYR A 104 2.38 2.11 -15.72
CA TYR A 104 1.91 0.78 -16.08
C TYR A 104 1.54 0.64 -17.56
N PRO A 105 0.87 1.60 -18.22
CA PRO A 105 0.62 1.54 -19.66
C PRO A 105 1.90 1.50 -20.50
N THR A 106 2.97 2.21 -20.05
CA THR A 106 4.27 2.22 -20.73
C THR A 106 4.97 0.85 -20.60
N ILE A 107 4.90 0.25 -19.43
CA ILE A 107 5.49 -1.08 -19.16
C ILE A 107 4.70 -2.16 -19.88
N SER A 108 3.38 -2.13 -19.81
CA SER A 108 2.50 -3.15 -20.41
C SER A 108 2.51 -3.16 -21.93
N SER A 109 2.95 -2.09 -22.59
CA SER A 109 3.11 -2.03 -24.05
C SER A 109 4.27 -2.89 -24.57
N GLY A 110 5.24 -3.21 -23.71
CA GLY A 110 6.38 -4.05 -24.04
C GLY A 110 6.06 -5.54 -23.86
N ARG A 111 6.33 -6.38 -24.89
CA ARG A 111 6.09 -7.84 -24.83
C ARG A 111 6.88 -8.58 -23.74
N SER A 112 7.94 -7.99 -23.20
CA SER A 112 8.87 -8.60 -22.24
C SER A 112 9.22 -7.70 -21.06
N SER A 113 8.45 -6.64 -20.83
CA SER A 113 8.70 -5.74 -19.71
C SER A 113 8.43 -6.41 -18.36
N ARG A 114 9.25 -6.08 -17.37
CA ARG A 114 9.19 -6.65 -16.01
C ARG A 114 9.16 -5.56 -14.96
N VAL A 115 8.46 -5.82 -13.87
CA VAL A 115 8.44 -4.98 -12.69
C VAL A 115 8.92 -5.81 -11.50
N LEU A 116 9.96 -5.35 -10.82
CA LEU A 116 10.45 -5.91 -9.57
C LEU A 116 10.19 -4.88 -8.47
N ILE A 117 9.56 -5.31 -7.41
CA ILE A 117 9.23 -4.45 -6.28
C ILE A 117 9.81 -5.08 -5.01
N THR A 118 10.56 -4.31 -4.25
CA THR A 118 11.05 -4.72 -2.93
C THR A 118 10.65 -3.68 -1.89
N SER A 119 10.22 -4.14 -0.73
CA SER A 119 9.96 -3.30 0.43
C SER A 119 9.77 -4.13 1.69
N THR A 120 9.98 -3.55 2.85
CA THR A 120 9.31 -3.97 4.07
C THR A 120 7.90 -3.36 4.10
N PRO A 121 6.94 -3.97 4.80
CA PRO A 121 5.59 -3.42 4.94
C PRO A 121 5.56 -2.03 5.57
N ASN A 122 4.69 -1.16 5.08
CA ASN A 122 4.47 0.17 5.68
C ASN A 122 2.98 0.55 5.57
N GLY A 123 2.14 -0.08 6.40
CA GLY A 123 0.71 0.11 6.38
C GLY A 123 0.01 -0.54 5.17
N MET A 124 -1.29 -0.23 5.01
CA MET A 124 -2.16 -0.81 3.97
C MET A 124 -2.23 0.11 2.75
N ASN A 125 -1.11 0.34 2.10
CA ASN A 125 -0.97 1.17 0.90
C ASN A 125 -1.05 0.34 -0.41
N MET A 126 -0.64 0.93 -1.54
CA MET A 126 -0.61 0.24 -2.84
C MET A 126 0.28 -1.01 -2.82
N PHE A 127 1.40 -1.01 -2.09
CA PHE A 127 2.26 -2.19 -1.97
C PHE A 127 1.52 -3.34 -1.28
N TYR A 128 0.80 -3.05 -0.17
CA TYR A 128 -0.05 -4.04 0.48
C TYR A 128 -1.12 -4.59 -0.48
N LYS A 129 -1.79 -3.70 -1.23
CA LYS A 129 -2.80 -4.11 -2.20
C LYS A 129 -2.23 -5.05 -3.26
N LEU A 130 -1.08 -4.69 -3.86
CA LEU A 130 -0.42 -5.52 -4.87
C LEU A 130 -0.03 -6.89 -4.32
N TRP A 131 0.50 -6.93 -3.10
CA TRP A 131 0.87 -8.16 -2.40
C TRP A 131 -0.35 -9.05 -2.14
N HIS A 132 -1.37 -8.50 -1.51
CA HIS A 132 -2.58 -9.21 -1.15
C HIS A 132 -3.34 -9.74 -2.38
N ASP A 133 -3.44 -8.92 -3.43
CA ASP A 133 -4.05 -9.32 -4.70
C ASP A 133 -3.25 -10.44 -5.38
N ALA A 134 -1.92 -10.45 -5.24
CA ALA A 134 -1.06 -11.52 -5.75
C ALA A 134 -1.26 -12.84 -4.99
N GLU A 135 -1.34 -12.79 -3.66
CA GLU A 135 -1.62 -13.98 -2.84
C GLU A 135 -3.00 -14.60 -3.15
N LYS A 136 -3.96 -13.78 -3.56
CA LYS A 136 -5.29 -14.23 -3.98
C LYS A 136 -5.40 -14.61 -5.46
N GLY A 137 -4.35 -14.39 -6.24
CA GLY A 137 -4.35 -14.64 -7.68
C GLY A 137 -5.17 -13.62 -8.47
N TYR A 138 -5.37 -12.40 -7.95
CA TYR A 138 -6.08 -11.32 -8.63
C TYR A 138 -5.17 -10.48 -9.53
N ASN A 139 -3.86 -10.68 -9.46
CA ASN A 139 -2.87 -10.11 -10.36
C ASN A 139 -1.79 -11.16 -10.70
N ASP A 140 -0.91 -10.83 -11.65
CA ASP A 140 0.13 -11.74 -12.16
C ASP A 140 1.48 -11.61 -11.42
N TYR A 141 1.55 -10.90 -10.28
CA TYR A 141 2.76 -10.79 -9.50
C TYR A 141 3.05 -12.07 -8.74
N ALA A 142 4.32 -12.49 -8.74
CA ALA A 142 4.82 -13.55 -7.85
C ALA A 142 5.36 -12.93 -6.56
N THR A 143 4.90 -13.43 -5.42
CA THR A 143 5.33 -12.97 -4.09
C THR A 143 6.50 -13.80 -3.57
N VAL A 144 7.49 -13.15 -2.98
CA VAL A 144 8.60 -13.77 -2.26
C VAL A 144 8.78 -13.02 -0.95
N SER A 145 8.54 -13.68 0.18
CA SER A 145 8.82 -13.16 1.51
C SER A 145 10.10 -13.78 2.05
N VAL A 146 10.93 -12.99 2.70
CA VAL A 146 12.14 -13.42 3.41
C VAL A 146 12.05 -12.92 4.84
N ASN A 147 11.84 -13.84 5.76
CA ASN A 147 11.73 -13.54 7.18
C ASN A 147 13.09 -13.70 7.88
N TRP A 148 13.18 -13.27 9.12
CA TRP A 148 14.44 -13.35 9.87
C TRP A 148 14.99 -14.78 10.00
N TRP A 149 14.13 -15.78 10.13
CA TRP A 149 14.53 -17.20 10.24
C TRP A 149 15.04 -17.81 8.93
N ASP A 150 14.76 -17.16 7.80
CA ASP A 150 15.29 -17.58 6.49
C ASP A 150 16.74 -17.09 6.28
N VAL A 151 17.23 -16.21 7.16
CA VAL A 151 18.56 -15.57 7.05
C VAL A 151 19.57 -16.34 7.91
N PRO A 152 20.62 -16.93 7.32
CA PRO A 152 21.64 -17.65 8.08
C PRO A 152 22.29 -16.79 9.19
N GLY A 153 22.44 -17.37 10.38
CA GLY A 153 23.05 -16.71 11.51
C GLY A 153 22.10 -15.86 12.36
N ARG A 154 20.82 -15.88 12.07
CA ARG A 154 19.77 -15.29 12.91
C ARG A 154 19.06 -16.41 13.68
N ASP A 155 19.06 -16.33 15.00
CA ASP A 155 18.45 -17.27 15.93
C ASP A 155 17.52 -16.55 16.92
N GLU A 156 16.93 -17.26 17.86
CA GLU A 156 16.02 -16.69 18.86
C GLU A 156 16.74 -15.68 19.77
N GLU A 157 18.01 -15.88 20.07
CA GLU A 157 18.80 -14.93 20.87
C GLU A 157 18.97 -13.59 20.14
N TRP A 158 19.27 -13.65 18.83
CA TRP A 158 19.32 -12.49 17.96
C TRP A 158 17.95 -11.78 17.90
N LYS A 159 16.84 -12.53 17.80
CA LYS A 159 15.48 -12.00 17.83
C LYS A 159 15.19 -11.24 19.11
N GLU A 160 15.41 -11.88 20.27
CA GLU A 160 15.17 -11.26 21.56
C GLU A 160 16.02 -10.00 21.76
N GLN A 161 17.29 -10.03 21.35
CA GLN A 161 18.16 -8.87 21.41
C GLN A 161 17.66 -7.74 20.52
N THR A 162 17.20 -8.04 19.32
CA THR A 162 16.68 -7.06 18.37
C THR A 162 15.39 -6.42 18.89
N ILE A 163 14.47 -7.22 19.46
CA ILE A 163 13.21 -6.73 20.07
C ILE A 163 13.53 -5.80 21.25
N ARG A 164 14.49 -6.16 22.11
CA ARG A 164 14.91 -5.31 23.24
C ARG A 164 15.45 -3.95 22.81
N ASN A 165 16.12 -3.90 21.65
CA ASN A 165 16.73 -2.68 21.12
C ASN A 165 15.77 -1.85 20.24
N THR A 166 14.61 -2.41 19.85
CA THR A 166 13.62 -1.76 19.02
C THR A 166 12.22 -1.82 19.65
N SER A 167 11.37 -2.68 19.16
CA SER A 167 10.08 -3.05 19.73
C SER A 167 9.53 -4.28 19.00
N GLU A 168 8.62 -5.02 19.63
CA GLU A 168 7.90 -6.14 18.98
C GLU A 168 7.22 -5.71 17.68
N LYS A 169 6.58 -4.53 17.71
CA LYS A 169 5.91 -3.98 16.52
C LYS A 169 6.88 -3.72 15.37
N GLN A 170 8.02 -3.10 15.65
CA GLN A 170 9.02 -2.83 14.62
C GLN A 170 9.65 -4.12 14.13
N PHE A 171 9.90 -5.08 15.02
CA PHE A 171 10.42 -6.40 14.66
C PHE A 171 9.47 -7.13 13.72
N ALA A 172 8.18 -7.18 14.01
CA ALA A 172 7.17 -7.81 13.17
C ALA A 172 7.12 -7.21 11.76
N VAL A 173 7.22 -5.88 11.64
CA VAL A 173 7.21 -5.20 10.33
C VAL A 173 8.50 -5.46 9.55
N GLU A 174 9.67 -5.25 10.17
CA GLU A 174 10.95 -5.23 9.46
C GLU A 174 11.53 -6.64 9.23
N PHE A 175 11.24 -7.58 10.12
CA PHE A 175 11.89 -8.89 10.11
C PHE A 175 10.94 -10.08 9.97
N GLU A 176 9.64 -9.90 10.25
CA GLU A 176 8.59 -10.89 10.01
C GLU A 176 7.68 -10.50 8.83
N CYS A 177 7.97 -9.37 8.18
CA CYS A 177 7.24 -8.85 7.01
C CYS A 177 5.73 -8.71 7.23
N GLU A 178 5.31 -8.41 8.47
CA GLU A 178 3.90 -8.26 8.79
C GLU A 178 3.35 -6.91 8.35
N PHE A 179 2.26 -6.94 7.59
CA PHE A 179 1.49 -5.74 7.26
C PHE A 179 0.64 -5.33 8.47
N LEU A 180 1.24 -4.58 9.35
CA LEU A 180 0.51 -3.92 10.42
C LEU A 180 -0.21 -2.69 9.83
N GLY A 181 -1.46 -2.44 10.22
CA GLY A 181 -2.18 -1.23 9.83
C GLY A 181 -1.35 0.03 10.15
N SER A 182 -1.69 1.16 9.53
CA SER A 182 -0.88 2.39 9.60
C SER A 182 -0.52 2.72 11.05
N SER A 183 0.72 3.15 11.29
CA SER A 183 1.18 3.61 12.60
C SER A 183 0.43 4.86 13.11
N SER A 184 -0.35 5.49 12.22
CA SER A 184 -1.15 6.69 12.50
C SER A 184 -2.63 6.39 12.77
N THR A 185 -3.03 5.13 12.93
CA THR A 185 -4.42 4.82 13.27
C THR A 185 -4.67 5.09 14.75
N LEU A 186 -5.84 5.66 15.06
CA LEU A 186 -6.30 5.92 16.43
C LEU A 186 -6.38 4.64 17.27
N ILE A 187 -6.65 3.51 16.62
CA ILE A 187 -6.76 2.20 17.25
C ILE A 187 -5.58 1.33 16.80
N ASP A 188 -4.93 0.69 17.76
CA ASP A 188 -3.83 -0.23 17.49
C ASP A 188 -4.25 -1.33 16.51
N PRO A 189 -3.49 -1.58 15.42
CA PRO A 189 -3.83 -2.58 14.42
C PRO A 189 -3.98 -4.00 14.96
N HIS A 190 -3.22 -4.37 16.01
CA HIS A 190 -3.39 -5.66 16.69
C HIS A 190 -4.78 -5.78 17.31
N LYS A 191 -5.28 -4.71 17.93
CA LYS A 191 -6.65 -4.69 18.48
C LYS A 191 -7.69 -4.78 17.39
N LEU A 192 -7.47 -4.12 16.24
CA LEU A 192 -8.39 -4.21 15.08
C LEU A 192 -8.50 -5.64 14.51
N ARG A 193 -7.40 -6.41 14.50
CA ARG A 193 -7.41 -7.81 14.04
C ARG A 193 -8.25 -8.74 14.93
N HIS A 194 -8.38 -8.40 16.21
CA HIS A 194 -9.16 -9.19 17.19
C HIS A 194 -10.63 -8.75 17.28
N LEU A 195 -11.03 -7.70 16.55
CA LEU A 195 -12.43 -7.32 16.48
C LEU A 195 -13.22 -8.40 15.72
N VAL A 196 -14.21 -8.94 16.38
CA VAL A 196 -15.14 -9.89 15.79
C VAL A 196 -16.04 -9.13 14.82
N PHE A 197 -16.13 -9.60 13.58
CA PHE A 197 -17.04 -9.04 12.60
C PHE A 197 -18.45 -9.56 12.88
N GLU A 198 -19.41 -8.64 13.06
CA GLU A 198 -20.82 -8.96 13.15
C GLU A 198 -21.48 -8.72 11.79
N ASN A 199 -22.29 -9.68 11.35
CA ASN A 199 -23.08 -9.52 10.13
C ASN A 199 -24.28 -8.61 10.44
N PRO A 200 -24.62 -7.64 9.58
CA PRO A 200 -25.82 -6.85 9.73
C PRO A 200 -27.07 -7.75 9.61
N GLN A 201 -28.10 -7.44 10.37
CA GLN A 201 -29.41 -8.09 10.25
C GLN A 201 -30.12 -7.68 8.95
N GLN A 202 -29.91 -6.44 8.53
CA GLN A 202 -30.41 -5.90 7.28
C GLN A 202 -29.28 -5.08 6.58
N GLU A 203 -29.15 -5.27 5.28
CA GLU A 203 -28.21 -4.53 4.46
C GLU A 203 -28.93 -4.03 3.20
N ASN A 204 -28.85 -2.72 2.95
CA ASN A 204 -29.40 -2.08 1.77
C ASN A 204 -28.33 -1.13 1.22
N GLU A 205 -27.72 -1.51 0.08
CA GLU A 205 -26.65 -0.82 -0.66
C GLU A 205 -25.63 -0.04 0.18
N SER A 206 -26.10 0.91 0.97
CA SER A 206 -25.26 1.85 1.75
C SER A 206 -25.55 1.82 3.25
N LEU A 207 -26.66 1.28 3.67
CA LEU A 207 -27.11 1.22 5.07
C LEU A 207 -27.03 -0.21 5.59
N LYS A 208 -26.33 -0.40 6.71
CA LYS A 208 -26.24 -1.67 7.45
C LYS A 208 -26.88 -1.48 8.82
N ILE A 209 -27.85 -2.33 9.14
CA ILE A 209 -28.53 -2.35 10.44
C ILE A 209 -28.11 -3.63 11.16
N PHE A 210 -27.50 -3.47 12.32
CA PHE A 210 -27.04 -4.56 13.18
C PHE A 210 -28.07 -4.90 14.26
N GLU A 211 -28.81 -3.91 14.73
CA GLU A 211 -29.86 -4.08 15.72
C GLU A 211 -31.02 -3.11 15.43
N GLU A 212 -32.28 -3.62 15.49
CA GLU A 212 -33.46 -2.78 15.33
C GLU A 212 -33.64 -1.83 16.52
N PRO A 213 -34.17 -0.61 16.31
CA PRO A 213 -34.43 0.34 17.38
C PRO A 213 -35.38 -0.23 18.44
N LYS A 214 -35.03 -0.04 19.70
CA LYS A 214 -35.82 -0.47 20.86
C LYS A 214 -36.52 0.70 21.51
N PRO A 215 -37.77 0.56 21.97
CA PRO A 215 -38.41 1.55 22.82
C PRO A 215 -37.54 1.81 24.07
N ASP A 216 -37.56 3.03 24.56
CA ASP A 216 -36.86 3.47 25.78
C ASP A 216 -35.30 3.40 25.72
N HIS A 217 -34.73 3.16 24.54
CA HIS A 217 -33.30 3.26 24.33
C HIS A 217 -32.89 4.66 23.82
N ILE A 218 -31.71 5.10 24.22
CA ILE A 218 -31.13 6.38 23.81
C ILE A 218 -30.08 6.12 22.73
N TYR A 219 -30.25 6.77 21.58
CA TYR A 219 -29.35 6.65 20.44
C TYR A 219 -28.64 7.95 20.19
N THR A 220 -27.35 7.88 19.82
CA THR A 220 -26.60 9.01 19.31
C THR A 220 -26.17 8.74 17.87
N LEU A 221 -26.14 9.79 17.06
CA LEU A 221 -25.71 9.73 15.67
C LEU A 221 -24.50 10.62 15.47
N CYS A 222 -23.45 10.04 14.89
CA CYS A 222 -22.28 10.78 14.42
C CYS A 222 -22.24 10.72 12.90
N ALA A 223 -22.19 11.87 12.24
CA ALA A 223 -22.14 11.95 10.78
C ALA A 223 -20.93 12.76 10.29
N ASP A 224 -20.29 12.24 9.25
CA ASP A 224 -19.27 12.94 8.46
C ASP A 224 -19.77 13.05 7.03
N THR A 225 -19.88 14.28 6.52
CA THR A 225 -20.54 14.55 5.25
C THR A 225 -19.55 15.01 4.18
N SER A 226 -19.59 14.39 3.02
CA SER A 226 -18.90 14.83 1.81
C SER A 226 -19.81 15.61 0.87
N ARG A 227 -19.23 16.17 -0.19
CA ARG A 227 -20.02 16.90 -1.23
C ARG A 227 -20.84 15.98 -2.14
N GLY A 228 -20.70 14.65 -2.03
CA GLY A 228 -21.43 13.69 -2.86
C GLY A 228 -21.05 13.68 -4.34
N VAL A 229 -19.82 14.10 -4.66
CA VAL A 229 -19.30 14.17 -6.05
C VAL A 229 -18.44 12.94 -6.43
N GLY A 230 -18.51 11.89 -5.65
CA GLY A 230 -17.81 10.62 -5.93
C GLY A 230 -16.35 10.53 -5.45
N ASN A 231 -15.74 11.64 -5.04
CA ASN A 231 -14.33 11.68 -4.62
C ASN A 231 -14.14 11.35 -3.13
N ASP A 232 -15.18 11.51 -2.33
CA ASP A 232 -15.14 11.28 -0.89
C ASP A 232 -16.47 10.68 -0.43
N TYR A 233 -16.44 9.98 0.70
CA TYR A 233 -17.61 9.31 1.25
C TYR A 233 -18.29 10.17 2.29
N SER A 234 -19.61 10.19 2.23
CA SER A 234 -20.44 10.56 3.34
C SER A 234 -20.73 9.34 4.21
N ALA A 235 -20.58 9.44 5.51
CA ALA A 235 -20.79 8.34 6.44
C ALA A 235 -21.52 8.80 7.69
N PHE A 236 -22.31 7.92 8.29
CA PHE A 236 -22.76 8.07 9.66
C PHE A 236 -22.78 6.74 10.40
N ILE A 237 -22.74 6.82 11.72
CA ILE A 237 -22.94 5.70 12.62
C ILE A 237 -24.03 6.05 13.63
N VAL A 238 -24.84 5.07 13.98
CA VAL A 238 -25.82 5.17 15.07
C VAL A 238 -25.36 4.26 16.20
N ILE A 239 -25.29 4.82 17.39
CA ILE A 239 -24.80 4.14 18.60
C ILE A 239 -25.90 4.14 19.64
N ASP A 240 -26.22 2.97 20.17
CA ASP A 240 -27.03 2.83 21.39
C ASP A 240 -26.15 3.16 22.60
N VAL A 241 -26.52 4.22 23.31
CA VAL A 241 -25.80 4.72 24.49
C VAL A 241 -26.58 4.50 25.79
N THR A 242 -27.57 3.64 25.77
CA THR A 242 -28.43 3.38 26.93
C THR A 242 -27.66 2.72 28.06
N GLU A 243 -26.84 1.71 27.74
CA GLU A 243 -26.07 0.93 28.71
C GLU A 243 -24.65 0.68 28.20
N LEU A 244 -23.68 0.53 29.10
CA LEU A 244 -22.32 0.14 28.75
C LEU A 244 -22.19 -1.39 28.62
N PRO A 245 -21.41 -1.90 27.65
CA PRO A 245 -20.71 -1.15 26.62
C PRO A 245 -21.64 -0.62 25.52
N TYR A 246 -21.38 0.59 25.03
CA TYR A 246 -22.14 1.18 23.92
C TYR A 246 -22.04 0.31 22.67
N LYS A 247 -23.14 0.25 21.90
CA LYS A 247 -23.21 -0.61 20.71
C LYS A 247 -23.47 0.21 19.45
N VAL A 248 -22.72 -0.07 18.39
CA VAL A 248 -23.03 0.44 17.06
C VAL A 248 -24.19 -0.38 16.50
N VAL A 249 -25.35 0.25 16.29
CA VAL A 249 -26.57 -0.43 15.83
C VAL A 249 -26.85 -0.23 14.35
N ALA A 250 -26.33 0.84 13.75
CA ALA A 250 -26.39 1.04 12.30
C ALA A 250 -25.19 1.81 11.77
N THR A 251 -24.83 1.55 10.52
CA THR A 251 -23.78 2.29 9.78
C THR A 251 -24.27 2.59 8.38
N TYR A 252 -23.86 3.76 7.87
CA TYR A 252 -24.13 4.18 6.50
C TYR A 252 -22.86 4.71 5.85
N ARG A 253 -22.64 4.39 4.56
CA ARG A 253 -21.54 4.93 3.78
C ARG A 253 -21.88 4.99 2.30
N ASN A 254 -21.80 6.18 1.71
CA ASN A 254 -22.04 6.38 0.28
C ASN A 254 -21.24 7.58 -0.25
N ASN A 255 -20.76 7.50 -1.49
CA ASN A 255 -19.98 8.56 -2.14
C ASN A 255 -20.74 9.32 -3.25
N THR A 256 -22.00 8.98 -3.49
CA THR A 256 -22.83 9.56 -4.56
C THR A 256 -24.06 10.33 -4.07
N ILE A 257 -24.42 10.19 -2.80
CA ILE A 257 -25.60 10.85 -2.24
C ILE A 257 -25.26 12.26 -1.79
N ALA A 258 -26.01 13.24 -2.29
CA ALA A 258 -25.87 14.63 -1.87
C ALA A 258 -26.19 14.80 -0.36
N PRO A 259 -25.47 15.67 0.38
CA PRO A 259 -25.65 15.88 1.81
C PRO A 259 -27.09 16.20 2.23
N VAL A 260 -27.86 16.84 1.35
CA VAL A 260 -29.28 17.20 1.58
C VAL A 260 -30.18 15.97 1.83
N LEU A 261 -29.78 14.77 1.42
CA LEU A 261 -30.53 13.53 1.65
C LEU A 261 -30.25 12.91 3.03
N TYR A 262 -29.22 13.35 3.74
CA TYR A 262 -28.88 12.88 5.09
C TYR A 262 -30.01 13.04 6.10
N PRO A 263 -30.66 14.21 6.21
CA PRO A 263 -31.77 14.38 7.14
C PRO A 263 -32.90 13.38 6.88
N LYS A 264 -33.14 12.98 5.63
CA LYS A 264 -34.14 11.98 5.28
C LYS A 264 -33.75 10.55 5.70
N ALA A 265 -32.46 10.18 5.54
CA ALA A 265 -31.97 8.90 6.02
C ALA A 265 -32.02 8.81 7.56
N VAL A 266 -31.67 9.89 8.24
CA VAL A 266 -31.74 10.02 9.70
C VAL A 266 -33.19 10.04 10.18
N SER A 267 -34.10 10.74 9.53
CA SER A 267 -35.50 10.75 9.89
C SER A 267 -36.14 9.37 9.73
N TYR A 268 -35.65 8.52 8.82
CA TYR A 268 -36.14 7.16 8.66
C TYR A 268 -35.75 6.24 9.83
N THR A 269 -34.58 6.48 10.43
CA THR A 269 -34.15 5.78 11.67
C THR A 269 -34.84 6.37 12.91
N HIS A 270 -35.25 7.63 12.89
CA HIS A 270 -35.90 8.33 14.01
C HIS A 270 -37.44 8.25 13.99
N LEU A 271 -38.07 8.04 12.84
CA LEU A 271 -39.55 7.96 12.73
C LEU A 271 -40.17 6.75 13.45
N ARG A 272 -39.37 5.86 14.04
CA ARG A 272 -39.83 4.78 14.92
C ARG A 272 -39.55 5.01 16.41
N ALA A 273 -38.72 6.00 16.76
CA ALA A 273 -38.56 6.48 18.13
C ALA A 273 -39.45 7.72 18.29
N HIS A 274 -40.36 7.73 19.23
CA HIS A 274 -41.27 8.83 19.52
C HIS A 274 -40.48 10.12 19.76
N GLU A 275 -40.39 10.98 18.76
CA GLU A 275 -39.83 12.31 18.91
C GLU A 275 -40.92 13.37 19.05
N THR A 276 -40.72 14.19 20.07
CA THR A 276 -41.40 15.49 20.14
C THR A 276 -40.71 16.47 19.18
N PRO A 277 -41.49 17.38 18.49
CA PRO A 277 -40.97 18.29 17.46
C PRO A 277 -39.91 19.30 17.91
N GLU A 278 -39.53 19.33 19.17
CA GLU A 278 -38.64 20.32 19.79
C GLU A 278 -37.14 20.02 19.73
N GLN A 279 -36.72 18.87 19.15
CA GLN A 279 -35.30 18.44 19.09
C GLN A 279 -34.66 18.60 17.72
N LEU A 280 -35.32 19.30 16.78
CA LEU A 280 -34.76 19.66 15.48
C LEU A 280 -34.28 21.09 15.49
N VAL A 281 -33.11 21.39 16.05
CA VAL A 281 -32.36 22.63 15.83
C VAL A 281 -30.96 22.25 15.34
#